data_035a7a816611e246667598d215b0eb1f
#
_entry.id   035a7a816611e246667598d215b0eb1f
#
_cell.length_a   1.000
_cell.length_b   1.000
_cell.length_c   1.000
_cell.angle_alpha   90.00
_cell.angle_beta   90.00
_cell.angle_gamma   90.00
#
_symmetry.space_group_name_H-M   'P 1'
#
loop_
_entity.id
_entity.type
_entity.pdbx_description
1 polymer ?
#
loop_
_entity_poly.entity_id
_entity_poly.type
_entity_poly.pdbx_seq_one_letter_code
_entity_poly.pdbx_strand_id
1 'polypeptide(L)'
;MSMTSINLFALLAVIFSAIYGCNHVIKDQRLSNAISKIILLIGSYIFIAYADIRFAIVLFIITFSTWFFASKTKWNFMGVLLPILALAYFKYANFFIESFAKIFSIDHKFLEIMLPIGMSFYTFSAISYVIDIRRKKITPRKFKDIALYLAFFPKIISGPIQRADDF
;
A
#
# COMPACT_ATOMS: atom_id res chain seq x y z
N MET A 1 18.98 2.82 -4.98
CA MET A 1 19.09 2.95 -6.44
C MET A 1 18.00 3.91 -6.90
N SER A 2 18.37 4.99 -7.59
CA SER A 2 17.36 5.92 -8.14
C SER A 2 16.61 5.20 -9.27
N MET A 3 15.28 5.12 -9.16
CA MET A 3 14.47 4.73 -10.31
C MET A 3 14.70 5.77 -11.41
N THR A 4 15.35 5.38 -12.46
CA THR A 4 15.38 6.20 -13.68
C THR A 4 13.97 6.20 -14.26
N SER A 5 13.50 7.36 -14.72
CA SER A 5 12.18 7.51 -15.36
C SER A 5 11.94 6.46 -16.45
N ILE A 6 13.00 6.04 -17.12
CA ILE A 6 13.00 5.01 -18.16
C ILE A 6 12.49 3.65 -17.63
N ASN A 7 12.95 3.21 -16.46
CA ASN A 7 12.54 1.92 -15.88
C ASN A 7 11.05 1.93 -15.47
N LEU A 8 10.55 3.07 -15.01
CA LEU A 8 9.13 3.25 -14.71
C LEU A 8 8.28 3.16 -15.98
N PHE A 9 8.69 3.88 -17.05
CA PHE A 9 7.98 3.81 -18.33
C PHE A 9 8.01 2.41 -18.94
N ALA A 10 9.14 1.71 -18.86
CA ALA A 10 9.26 0.33 -19.33
C ALA A 10 8.30 -0.61 -18.58
N LEU A 11 8.24 -0.51 -17.24
CA LEU A 11 7.31 -1.29 -16.43
C LEU A 11 5.86 -1.01 -16.80
N LEU A 12 5.51 0.28 -16.96
CA LEU A 12 4.17 0.69 -17.42
C LEU A 12 3.84 0.09 -18.78
N ALA A 13 4.73 0.19 -19.76
CA ALA A 13 4.53 -0.35 -21.09
C ALA A 13 4.29 -1.87 -21.06
N VAL A 14 5.05 -2.61 -20.25
CA VAL A 14 4.88 -4.06 -20.08
C VAL A 14 3.52 -4.39 -19.47
N ILE A 15 3.11 -3.68 -18.40
CA ILE A 15 1.82 -3.89 -17.73
C ILE A 15 0.68 -3.60 -18.69
N PHE A 16 0.72 -2.46 -19.41
CA PHE A 16 -0.33 -2.11 -20.37
C PHE A 16 -0.39 -3.08 -21.54
N SER A 17 0.75 -3.51 -22.08
CA SER A 17 0.79 -4.51 -23.15
C SER A 17 0.23 -5.86 -22.70
N ALA A 18 0.53 -6.29 -21.49
CA ALA A 18 0.01 -7.52 -20.91
C ALA A 18 -1.52 -7.46 -20.70
N ILE A 19 -2.04 -6.33 -20.21
CA ILE A 19 -3.49 -6.14 -20.03
C ILE A 19 -4.19 -6.09 -21.39
N TYR A 20 -3.63 -5.35 -22.35
CA TYR A 20 -4.19 -5.26 -23.69
C TYR A 20 -4.25 -6.62 -24.37
N GLY A 21 -3.15 -7.39 -24.33
CA GLY A 21 -3.10 -8.75 -24.87
C GLY A 21 -4.10 -9.68 -24.21
N CYS A 22 -4.22 -9.60 -22.87
CA CYS A 22 -5.19 -10.38 -22.11
C CYS A 22 -6.64 -10.07 -22.53
N ASN A 23 -6.98 -8.79 -22.68
CA ASN A 23 -8.31 -8.37 -23.10
C ASN A 23 -8.64 -8.75 -24.55
N HIS A 24 -7.61 -8.86 -25.41
CA HIS A 24 -7.80 -9.25 -26.82
C HIS A 24 -7.98 -10.77 -26.99
N VAL A 25 -7.28 -11.56 -26.19
CA VAL A 25 -7.28 -13.04 -26.27
C VAL A 25 -8.46 -13.64 -25.53
N ILE A 26 -8.82 -13.08 -24.37
CA ILE A 26 -9.85 -13.63 -23.48
C ILE A 26 -11.19 -12.97 -23.77
N LYS A 27 -12.10 -13.73 -24.39
CA LYS A 27 -13.46 -13.27 -24.74
C LYS A 27 -14.38 -13.12 -23.51
N ASP A 28 -14.11 -13.89 -22.45
CA ASP A 28 -14.87 -13.77 -21.19
C ASP A 28 -14.42 -12.53 -20.41
N GLN A 29 -15.29 -11.51 -20.41
CA GLN A 29 -15.03 -10.24 -19.75
C GLN A 29 -14.76 -10.37 -18.25
N ARG A 30 -15.40 -11.32 -17.56
CA ARG A 30 -15.18 -11.54 -16.13
C ARG A 30 -13.79 -12.09 -15.84
N LEU A 31 -13.37 -13.06 -16.66
CA LEU A 31 -12.06 -13.67 -16.53
C LEU A 31 -10.96 -12.68 -16.92
N SER A 32 -11.15 -11.93 -18.01
CA SER A 32 -10.22 -10.89 -18.46
C SER A 32 -10.01 -9.82 -17.39
N ASN A 33 -11.08 -9.29 -16.79
CA ASN A 33 -11.00 -8.31 -15.70
C ASN A 33 -10.29 -8.88 -14.45
N ALA A 34 -10.52 -10.15 -14.11
CA ALA A 34 -9.87 -10.78 -12.96
C ALA A 34 -8.36 -10.92 -13.19
N ILE A 35 -7.94 -11.31 -14.39
CA ILE A 35 -6.53 -11.45 -14.75
C ILE A 35 -5.85 -10.07 -14.82
N SER A 36 -6.51 -9.07 -15.41
CA SER A 36 -6.01 -7.69 -15.45
C SER A 36 -5.74 -7.12 -14.06
N LYS A 37 -6.62 -7.38 -13.09
CA LYS A 37 -6.41 -6.99 -11.69
C LYS A 37 -5.19 -7.68 -11.08
N ILE A 38 -4.96 -8.95 -11.40
CA ILE A 38 -3.79 -9.70 -10.90
C ILE A 38 -2.51 -9.16 -11.54
N ILE A 39 -2.50 -8.88 -12.83
CA ILE A 39 -1.35 -8.28 -13.53
C ILE A 39 -1.00 -6.93 -12.89
N LEU A 40 -1.99 -6.06 -12.66
CA LEU A 40 -1.80 -4.78 -11.99
C LEU A 40 -1.26 -4.94 -10.57
N LEU A 41 -1.78 -5.92 -9.82
CA LEU A 41 -1.33 -6.18 -8.45
C LEU A 41 0.15 -6.61 -8.44
N ILE A 42 0.50 -7.59 -9.28
CA ILE A 42 1.87 -8.08 -9.40
C ILE A 42 2.80 -6.94 -9.84
N GLY A 43 2.42 -6.19 -10.87
CA GLY A 43 3.20 -5.05 -11.35
C GLY A 43 3.43 -3.99 -10.28
N SER A 44 2.40 -3.70 -9.45
CA SER A 44 2.52 -2.76 -8.33
C SER A 44 3.48 -3.25 -7.26
N TYR A 45 3.43 -4.53 -6.90
CA TYR A 45 4.38 -5.10 -5.94
C TYR A 45 5.79 -5.18 -6.49
N ILE A 46 5.98 -5.52 -7.77
CA ILE A 46 7.30 -5.49 -8.43
C ILE A 46 7.87 -4.06 -8.39
N PHE A 47 7.06 -3.04 -8.70
CA PHE A 47 7.45 -1.65 -8.64
C PHE A 47 8.01 -1.26 -7.26
N ILE A 48 7.29 -1.61 -6.19
CA ILE A 48 7.67 -1.28 -4.83
C ILE A 48 8.90 -2.11 -4.38
N ALA A 49 8.94 -3.40 -4.72
CA ALA A 49 10.05 -4.30 -4.41
C ALA A 49 11.33 -3.93 -5.15
N TYR A 50 11.23 -3.34 -6.34
CA TYR A 50 12.39 -2.82 -7.08
C TYR A 50 13.07 -1.66 -6.35
N ALA A 51 12.32 -0.85 -5.63
CA ALA A 51 12.90 0.20 -4.80
C ALA A 51 13.58 -0.39 -3.55
N ASP A 52 12.88 -1.21 -2.80
CA ASP A 52 13.40 -2.04 -1.71
C ASP A 52 12.37 -3.14 -1.38
N ILE A 53 12.83 -4.37 -1.30
CA ILE A 53 11.97 -5.52 -0.94
C ILE A 53 11.30 -5.35 0.44
N ARG A 54 11.95 -4.65 1.36
CA ARG A 54 11.42 -4.36 2.69
C ARG A 54 10.14 -3.53 2.61
N PHE A 55 10.03 -2.62 1.64
CA PHE A 55 8.84 -1.79 1.41
C PHE A 55 7.64 -2.62 0.96
N ALA A 56 7.87 -3.61 0.09
CA ALA A 56 6.83 -4.53 -0.33
C ALA A 56 6.32 -5.41 0.84
N ILE A 57 7.22 -5.84 1.73
CA ILE A 57 6.87 -6.59 2.93
C ILE A 57 6.01 -5.74 3.88
N VAL A 58 6.42 -4.49 4.14
CA VAL A 58 5.66 -3.56 4.99
C VAL A 58 4.27 -3.31 4.42
N LEU A 59 4.17 -3.03 3.11
CA LEU A 59 2.89 -2.85 2.43
C LEU A 59 2.01 -4.10 2.55
N PHE A 60 2.59 -5.30 2.37
CA PHE A 60 1.85 -6.55 2.52
C PHE A 60 1.30 -6.72 3.94
N ILE A 61 2.12 -6.46 4.97
CA ILE A 61 1.70 -6.54 6.38
C ILE A 61 0.55 -5.57 6.66
N ILE A 62 0.66 -4.32 6.21
CA ILE A 62 -0.40 -3.31 6.37
C ILE A 62 -1.67 -3.72 5.61
N THR A 63 -1.54 -4.22 4.39
CA THR A 63 -2.67 -4.71 3.60
C THR A 63 -3.38 -5.88 4.28
N PHE A 64 -2.61 -6.85 4.74
CA PHE A 64 -3.15 -8.03 5.42
C PHE A 64 -3.86 -7.66 6.73
N SER A 65 -3.22 -6.82 7.56
CA SER A 65 -3.82 -6.36 8.81
C SER A 65 -5.11 -5.57 8.55
N THR A 66 -5.11 -4.67 7.58
CA THR A 66 -6.29 -3.88 7.19
C THR A 66 -7.44 -4.80 6.76
N TRP A 67 -7.19 -5.74 5.84
CA TRP A 67 -8.18 -6.70 5.38
C TRP A 67 -8.73 -7.57 6.51
N PHE A 68 -7.84 -8.12 7.34
CA PHE A 68 -8.21 -9.03 8.42
C PHE A 68 -9.10 -8.33 9.47
N PHE A 69 -8.68 -7.14 9.92
CA PHE A 69 -9.41 -6.43 10.98
C PHE A 69 -10.63 -5.67 10.45
N ALA A 70 -10.64 -5.23 9.20
CA ALA A 70 -11.80 -4.57 8.60
C ALA A 70 -13.06 -5.45 8.62
N SER A 71 -12.88 -6.76 8.46
CA SER A 71 -13.98 -7.74 8.48
C SER A 71 -14.50 -8.06 9.90
N LYS A 72 -13.77 -7.67 10.96
CA LYS A 72 -14.07 -8.03 12.36
C LYS A 72 -14.67 -6.86 13.10
N THR A 73 -15.99 -6.81 13.26
CA THR A 73 -16.71 -5.68 13.88
C THR A 73 -16.16 -5.24 15.24
N LYS A 74 -15.75 -6.17 16.09
CA LYS A 74 -15.16 -5.87 17.41
C LYS A 74 -13.73 -5.33 17.34
N TRP A 75 -12.97 -5.64 16.29
CA TRP A 75 -11.54 -5.37 16.15
C TRP A 75 -11.22 -4.36 15.05
N ASN A 76 -12.23 -3.71 14.46
CA ASN A 76 -12.03 -2.71 13.39
C ASN A 76 -11.06 -1.60 13.78
N PHE A 77 -11.00 -1.25 15.07
CA PHE A 77 -10.04 -0.28 15.58
C PHE A 77 -8.58 -0.67 15.30
N MET A 78 -8.26 -1.97 15.38
CA MET A 78 -6.90 -2.46 15.07
C MET A 78 -6.54 -2.27 13.60
N GLY A 79 -7.52 -2.36 12.69
CA GLY A 79 -7.32 -2.07 11.26
C GLY A 79 -6.97 -0.60 10.97
N VAL A 80 -7.25 0.31 11.90
CA VAL A 80 -6.84 1.72 11.85
C VAL A 80 -5.54 1.93 12.63
N LEU A 81 -5.45 1.36 13.82
CA LEU A 81 -4.33 1.58 14.75
C LEU A 81 -3.00 1.05 14.19
N LEU A 82 -2.99 -0.18 13.64
CA LEU A 82 -1.76 -0.79 13.14
C LEU A 82 -1.12 0.00 11.98
N PRO A 83 -1.83 0.44 10.94
CA PRO A 83 -1.26 1.30 9.92
C PRO A 83 -0.72 2.64 10.47
N ILE A 84 -1.42 3.24 11.46
CA ILE A 84 -0.96 4.48 12.11
C ILE A 84 0.33 4.25 12.89
N LEU A 85 0.40 3.18 13.69
CA LEU A 85 1.61 2.85 14.47
C LEU A 85 2.79 2.55 13.55
N ALA A 86 2.56 1.83 12.45
CA ALA A 86 3.59 1.59 11.46
C ALA A 86 4.10 2.90 10.84
N LEU A 87 3.18 3.79 10.43
CA LEU A 87 3.56 5.10 9.90
C LEU A 87 4.31 5.93 10.93
N ALA A 88 3.86 5.94 12.18
CA ALA A 88 4.50 6.66 13.28
C ALA A 88 5.94 6.13 13.52
N TYR A 89 6.11 4.81 13.52
CA TYR A 89 7.43 4.20 13.66
C TYR A 89 8.38 4.63 12.52
N PHE A 90 8.00 4.41 11.27
CA PHE A 90 8.88 4.71 10.14
C PHE A 90 9.17 6.21 9.98
N LYS A 91 8.23 7.07 10.32
CA LYS A 91 8.36 8.51 10.10
C LYS A 91 8.98 9.26 11.28
N TYR A 92 8.70 8.83 12.50
CA TYR A 92 9.01 9.62 13.69
C TYR A 92 9.94 8.93 14.70
N ALA A 93 10.32 7.65 14.52
CA ALA A 93 11.16 6.95 15.49
C ALA A 93 12.46 7.70 15.79
N ASN A 94 13.22 8.12 14.79
CA ASN A 94 14.46 8.85 14.99
C ASN A 94 14.24 10.21 15.67
N PHE A 95 13.15 10.90 15.35
CA PHE A 95 12.79 12.16 16.02
C PHE A 95 12.55 11.94 17.52
N PHE A 96 11.82 10.90 17.90
CA PHE A 96 11.60 10.58 19.31
C PHE A 96 12.89 10.15 20.00
N ILE A 97 13.70 9.29 19.37
CA ILE A 97 14.99 8.86 19.92
C ILE A 97 15.87 10.08 20.21
N GLU A 98 16.02 10.99 19.24
CA GLU A 98 16.82 12.20 19.39
C GLU A 98 16.28 13.11 20.50
N SER A 99 14.96 13.30 20.55
CA SER A 99 14.34 14.15 21.56
C SER A 99 14.54 13.60 22.98
N PHE A 100 14.35 12.29 23.17
CA PHE A 100 14.59 11.63 24.45
C PHE A 100 16.07 11.66 24.84
N ALA A 101 16.96 11.38 23.90
CA ALA A 101 18.40 11.41 24.16
C ALA A 101 18.90 12.80 24.60
N LYS A 102 18.38 13.86 23.98
CA LYS A 102 18.68 15.24 24.39
C LYS A 102 18.19 15.56 25.79
N ILE A 103 16.97 15.10 26.15
CA ILE A 103 16.40 15.36 27.48
C ILE A 103 17.21 14.66 28.59
N PHE A 104 17.63 13.42 28.34
CA PHE A 104 18.32 12.59 29.32
C PHE A 104 19.85 12.64 29.21
N SER A 105 20.40 13.43 28.29
CA SER A 105 21.84 13.54 28.00
C SER A 105 22.50 12.18 27.75
N ILE A 106 21.77 11.28 27.04
CA ILE A 106 22.23 9.92 26.73
C ILE A 106 22.81 9.91 25.30
N ASP A 107 23.95 9.25 25.18
CA ASP A 107 24.55 9.01 23.84
C ASP A 107 23.66 8.03 23.08
N HIS A 108 23.33 8.34 21.83
CA HIS A 108 22.39 7.54 21.03
C HIS A 108 22.90 7.34 19.61
N LYS A 109 22.53 6.20 19.03
CA LYS A 109 22.72 5.92 17.61
C LYS A 109 21.40 6.12 16.88
N PHE A 110 21.45 6.80 15.73
CA PHE A 110 20.30 6.86 14.84
C PHE A 110 20.02 5.48 14.26
N LEU A 111 18.74 5.12 14.17
CA LEU A 111 18.31 3.95 13.44
C LEU A 111 18.32 4.27 11.96
N GLU A 112 18.88 3.38 11.16
CA GLU A 112 18.79 3.48 9.69
C GLU A 112 17.39 3.07 9.21
N ILE A 113 16.39 3.85 9.60
CA ILE A 113 15.00 3.63 9.20
C ILE A 113 14.74 4.35 7.90
N MET A 114 14.56 3.60 6.83
CA MET A 114 14.15 4.13 5.55
C MET A 114 12.63 4.13 5.45
N LEU A 115 12.03 5.29 5.22
CA LEU A 115 10.58 5.43 5.07
C LEU A 115 10.13 4.78 3.74
N PRO A 116 9.22 3.78 3.77
CA PRO A 116 8.70 3.16 2.56
C PRO A 116 8.03 4.17 1.62
N ILE A 117 8.28 4.02 0.32
CA ILE A 117 7.69 4.89 -0.71
C ILE A 117 6.17 4.84 -0.61
N GLY A 118 5.55 6.01 -0.57
CA GLY A 118 4.10 6.17 -0.52
C GLY A 118 3.43 5.69 0.76
N MET A 119 4.20 5.43 1.85
CA MET A 119 3.65 4.89 3.09
C MET A 119 2.50 5.71 3.64
N SER A 120 2.57 7.02 3.61
CA SER A 120 1.48 7.89 4.04
C SER A 120 0.21 7.69 3.21
N PHE A 121 0.35 7.54 1.88
CA PHE A 121 -0.79 7.40 0.98
C PHE A 121 -1.54 6.09 1.19
N TYR A 122 -0.84 4.95 1.23
CA TYR A 122 -1.52 3.69 1.46
C TYR A 122 -1.99 3.52 2.91
N THR A 123 -1.33 4.14 3.89
CA THR A 123 -1.82 4.20 5.27
C THR A 123 -3.15 4.96 5.35
N PHE A 124 -3.26 6.15 4.78
CA PHE A 124 -4.52 6.89 4.76
C PHE A 124 -5.61 6.17 3.97
N SER A 125 -5.26 5.49 2.89
CA SER A 125 -6.20 4.66 2.13
C SER A 125 -6.72 3.49 2.96
N ALA A 126 -5.85 2.83 3.73
CA ALA A 126 -6.22 1.75 4.64
C ALA A 126 -7.19 2.23 5.73
N ILE A 127 -6.88 3.38 6.35
CA ILE A 127 -7.73 4.01 7.36
C ILE A 127 -9.10 4.36 6.79
N SER A 128 -9.12 5.03 5.61
CA SER A 128 -10.37 5.39 4.94
C SER A 128 -11.25 4.17 4.68
N TYR A 129 -10.65 3.08 4.15
CA TYR A 129 -11.36 1.83 3.91
C TYR A 129 -12.01 1.24 5.16
N VAL A 130 -11.27 1.15 6.28
CA VAL A 130 -11.81 0.63 7.54
C VAL A 130 -12.91 1.51 8.10
N ILE A 131 -12.77 2.84 8.01
CA ILE A 131 -13.79 3.81 8.45
C ILE A 131 -15.06 3.67 7.61
N ASP A 132 -14.95 3.51 6.29
CA ASP A 132 -16.11 3.39 5.40
C ASP A 132 -16.88 2.08 5.67
N ILE A 133 -16.17 0.97 5.98
CA ILE A 133 -16.82 -0.26 6.45
C ILE A 133 -17.53 -0.04 7.78
N ARG A 134 -16.87 0.60 8.75
CA ARG A 134 -17.46 0.90 10.06
C ARG A 134 -18.73 1.76 9.95
N ARG A 135 -18.72 2.70 9.02
CA ARG A 135 -19.87 3.55 8.69
C ARG A 135 -20.93 2.85 7.84
N LYS A 136 -20.74 1.57 7.51
CA LYS A 136 -21.61 0.77 6.63
C LYS A 136 -21.84 1.37 5.24
N LYS A 137 -20.89 2.19 4.77
CA LYS A 137 -20.93 2.74 3.41
C LYS A 137 -20.56 1.69 2.37
N ILE A 138 -19.59 0.83 2.71
CA ILE A 138 -19.11 -0.26 1.86
C ILE A 138 -19.12 -1.58 2.64
N THR A 139 -19.22 -2.69 1.91
CA THR A 139 -19.04 -4.04 2.45
C THR A 139 -17.57 -4.46 2.38
N PRO A 140 -17.10 -5.34 3.30
CA PRO A 140 -15.73 -5.87 3.22
C PRO A 140 -15.48 -6.55 1.89
N ARG A 141 -14.40 -6.15 1.22
CA ARG A 141 -13.99 -6.69 -0.09
C ARG A 141 -13.03 -7.86 0.07
N LYS A 142 -12.79 -8.60 -1.03
CA LYS A 142 -11.82 -9.70 -1.05
C LYS A 142 -10.41 -9.15 -0.89
N PHE A 143 -9.52 -9.96 -0.31
CA PHE A 143 -8.12 -9.57 -0.08
C PHE A 143 -7.43 -9.00 -1.32
N LYS A 144 -7.57 -9.64 -2.48
CA LYS A 144 -6.98 -9.20 -3.73
C LYS A 144 -7.39 -7.79 -4.17
N ASP A 145 -8.66 -7.41 -3.92
CA ASP A 145 -9.17 -6.09 -4.30
C ASP A 145 -8.60 -5.01 -3.37
N ILE A 146 -8.47 -5.30 -2.07
CA ILE A 146 -7.84 -4.41 -1.10
C ILE A 146 -6.33 -4.31 -1.37
N ALA A 147 -5.69 -5.43 -1.68
CA ALA A 147 -4.27 -5.44 -2.01
C ALA A 147 -3.98 -4.57 -3.22
N LEU A 148 -4.79 -4.67 -4.28
CA LEU A 148 -4.66 -3.79 -5.44
C LEU A 148 -4.94 -2.32 -5.08
N TYR A 149 -6.00 -2.07 -4.31
CA TYR A 149 -6.37 -0.72 -3.88
C TYR A 149 -5.25 0.00 -3.10
N LEU A 150 -4.56 -0.71 -2.21
CA LEU A 150 -3.47 -0.14 -1.41
C LEU A 150 -2.13 -0.11 -2.16
N ALA A 151 -1.85 -1.12 -3.00
CA ALA A 151 -0.59 -1.26 -3.71
C ALA A 151 -0.56 -0.52 -5.05
N PHE A 152 -1.66 0.03 -5.52
CA PHE A 152 -1.76 0.61 -6.86
C PHE A 152 -0.72 1.72 -7.07
N PHE A 153 0.34 1.37 -7.80
CA PHE A 153 1.56 2.20 -7.89
C PHE A 153 1.35 3.61 -8.46
N PRO A 154 0.43 3.86 -9.44
CA PRO A 154 0.19 5.23 -9.90
C PRO A 154 -0.35 6.13 -8.79
N LYS A 155 -1.15 5.58 -7.87
CA LYS A 155 -1.68 6.29 -6.72
C LYS A 155 -0.61 6.55 -5.65
N ILE A 156 0.30 5.60 -5.45
CA ILE A 156 1.38 5.69 -4.46
C ILE A 156 2.36 6.82 -4.80
N ILE A 157 2.60 7.07 -6.10
CA ILE A 157 3.59 8.07 -6.54
C ILE A 157 3.02 9.49 -6.46
N SER A 158 1.81 9.72 -6.97
CA SER A 158 1.28 11.08 -7.14
C SER A 158 -0.25 11.15 -7.22
N GLY A 159 -0.95 10.06 -6.90
CA GLY A 159 -2.40 10.00 -7.02
C GLY A 159 -3.12 10.72 -5.87
N PRO A 160 -4.32 11.26 -6.11
CA PRO A 160 -5.19 11.71 -5.04
C PRO A 160 -5.57 10.52 -4.15
N ILE A 161 -5.86 10.79 -2.87
CA ILE A 161 -6.40 9.77 -1.97
C ILE A 161 -7.82 9.44 -2.43
N GLN A 162 -7.96 8.37 -3.21
CA GLN A 162 -9.26 7.87 -3.65
C GLN A 162 -9.91 7.07 -2.52
N ARG A 163 -11.21 7.17 -2.41
CA ARG A 163 -11.98 6.31 -1.52
C ARG A 163 -12.11 4.91 -2.13
N ALA A 164 -12.28 3.91 -1.26
CA ALA A 164 -12.46 2.54 -1.71
C ALA A 164 -13.78 2.31 -2.48
N ASP A 165 -14.71 3.25 -2.39
CA ASP A 165 -15.98 3.27 -3.11
C ASP A 165 -15.78 3.56 -4.60
N ASP A 166 -14.81 4.43 -4.90
CA ASP A 166 -14.53 4.91 -6.26
C ASP A 166 -13.55 3.98 -7.01
N PHE A 167 -13.00 2.94 -6.35
CA PHE A 167 -12.02 1.99 -6.86
C PHE A 167 -12.67 0.61 -7.06
#